data_184e6f4081e46643a7645f6538537e30
#
_entry.id   184e6f4081e46643a7645f6538537e30
#
_cell.length_a   1.000
_cell.length_b   1.000
_cell.length_c   1.000
_cell.angle_alpha   90.00
_cell.angle_beta   90.00
_cell.angle_gamma   90.00
#
_symmetry.space_group_name_H-M   'P 1'
#
loop_
_entity.id
_entity.type
_entity.pdbx_description
1 polymer ?
#
loop_
_entity_poly.entity_id
_entity_poly.type
_entity_poly.pdbx_seq_one_letter_code
_entity_poly.pdbx_strand_id
1 'polypeptide(L)'
;TLSLHDALPISWQWSSSGVEGYTLTEAEKPEVGTEITLVLKEDTETDKYSEYLDEYTISGLVKKYSDYIRYPITMYREKSRQKPKPEDAGDDYKPEYETYTELETLNSMVPIWKRDKKDVKPEEYNEFYKSKFMDYSDPLRVITSRTEGTATYTALLFVPGQTPYDYYTKEYEKGLALYASGVMIMEKCADLLPDYFSFIKGVVDSEDLSLNISRETLQKDGQVKLIRNSLEKKIKNELHAMLVNDREKYETFWKAFGRQIKFGIYGDYGMHKDLLSDLLMFYSAKEQKLITLDEYIEKMPEGQKAIYFAAGDEAARLGKLPNAQLVLSKGYDLLLCSEDVDEFCLQIMHDYKEKEFKNINSGDLGLETEDEKKAAEETATENKDLFEEIKKALNGKIKDVKVNPTLQDHPVSLSSEGGISMEMEKILRKMPAGGEGMESTKVLELNPNHAVFGALKAAHEAGDTDKINKYAELLYDQALLIEGLPLEDPVAYAQLVCDLMK
;
A
#
# COMPACT_ATOMS: atom_id res chain seq x y z
N THR A 1 -52.13 -51.39 -6.35
CA THR A 1 -50.72 -51.25 -5.88
C THR A 1 -49.85 -51.19 -7.09
N LEU A 2 -49.53 -50.02 -7.59
CA LEU A 2 -48.48 -49.85 -8.59
C LEU A 2 -47.14 -50.03 -7.88
N SER A 3 -46.48 -51.12 -8.19
CA SER A 3 -45.11 -51.38 -7.76
C SER A 3 -44.17 -50.39 -8.46
N LEU A 4 -43.47 -49.57 -7.73
CA LEU A 4 -42.47 -48.61 -8.21
C LEU A 4 -41.17 -49.27 -8.69
N HIS A 5 -41.17 -50.64 -8.90
CA HIS A 5 -39.97 -51.37 -9.25
C HIS A 5 -39.78 -51.69 -10.74
N ASP A 6 -40.72 -51.33 -11.61
CA ASP A 6 -40.64 -51.64 -13.03
C ASP A 6 -40.49 -50.42 -13.96
N ALA A 7 -40.13 -49.27 -13.44
CA ALA A 7 -39.74 -48.16 -14.28
C ALA A 7 -38.24 -48.34 -14.66
N LEU A 8 -37.98 -48.85 -15.84
CA LEU A 8 -36.66 -48.77 -16.46
C LEU A 8 -36.21 -47.27 -16.44
N PRO A 9 -34.95 -46.98 -16.09
CA PRO A 9 -34.47 -45.62 -16.11
C PRO A 9 -34.60 -45.08 -17.53
N ILE A 10 -35.48 -44.09 -17.74
CA ILE A 10 -35.63 -43.41 -19.03
C ILE A 10 -34.40 -42.55 -19.20
N SER A 11 -33.57 -42.90 -20.17
CA SER A 11 -32.38 -42.13 -20.56
C SER A 11 -32.66 -41.36 -21.81
N TRP A 12 -32.13 -40.15 -21.88
CA TRP A 12 -32.29 -39.22 -23.02
C TRP A 12 -30.93 -38.87 -23.58
N GLN A 13 -30.81 -38.87 -24.92
CA GLN A 13 -29.66 -38.35 -25.63
C GLN A 13 -30.00 -36.99 -26.18
N TRP A 14 -29.23 -35.97 -25.72
CA TRP A 14 -29.23 -34.62 -26.23
C TRP A 14 -28.05 -34.44 -27.20
N SER A 15 -28.29 -33.88 -28.38
CA SER A 15 -27.26 -33.62 -29.39
C SER A 15 -27.45 -32.25 -30.03
N SER A 16 -26.36 -31.48 -30.15
CA SER A 16 -26.34 -30.20 -30.79
C SER A 16 -25.00 -29.96 -31.48
N SER A 17 -25.04 -29.22 -32.62
CA SER A 17 -23.82 -28.66 -33.27
C SER A 17 -23.30 -27.40 -32.61
N GLY A 18 -24.03 -26.86 -31.62
CA GLY A 18 -23.68 -25.60 -30.94
C GLY A 18 -24.17 -24.32 -31.66
N VAL A 19 -24.70 -24.41 -32.88
CA VAL A 19 -25.08 -23.23 -33.70
C VAL A 19 -26.60 -23.13 -33.85
N GLU A 20 -27.28 -24.23 -34.15
CA GLU A 20 -28.72 -24.22 -34.43
C GLU A 20 -29.43 -25.33 -33.67
N GLY A 21 -30.08 -24.97 -32.56
CA GLY A 21 -30.97 -25.85 -31.85
C GLY A 21 -30.30 -27.15 -31.30
N TYR A 22 -31.11 -28.10 -30.89
CA TYR A 22 -30.71 -29.42 -30.44
C TYR A 22 -31.72 -30.49 -30.77
N THR A 23 -31.31 -31.73 -30.76
CA THR A 23 -32.20 -32.89 -30.82
C THR A 23 -32.22 -33.62 -29.52
N LEU A 24 -33.38 -34.11 -29.12
CA LEU A 24 -33.59 -34.95 -27.93
C LEU A 24 -34.24 -36.24 -28.31
N THR A 25 -33.57 -37.37 -28.05
CA THR A 25 -34.07 -38.73 -28.39
C THR A 25 -33.99 -39.62 -27.17
N GLU A 26 -34.87 -40.60 -27.10
CA GLU A 26 -34.76 -41.66 -26.09
C GLU A 26 -33.48 -42.48 -26.32
N ALA A 27 -32.82 -42.86 -25.25
CA ALA A 27 -31.59 -43.66 -25.28
C ALA A 27 -31.59 -44.73 -24.20
N GLU A 28 -30.85 -45.78 -24.44
CA GLU A 28 -30.61 -46.84 -23.45
C GLU A 28 -29.26 -46.54 -22.76
N LYS A 29 -29.30 -46.30 -21.45
CA LYS A 29 -28.12 -46.20 -20.61
C LYS A 29 -28.29 -47.06 -19.36
N PRO A 30 -27.50 -48.16 -19.22
CA PRO A 30 -27.68 -49.12 -18.14
C PRO A 30 -27.32 -48.56 -16.74
N GLU A 31 -26.46 -47.56 -16.70
CA GLU A 31 -25.98 -46.96 -15.45
C GLU A 31 -26.53 -45.54 -15.24
N VAL A 32 -26.84 -45.23 -13.99
CA VAL A 32 -27.26 -43.86 -13.59
C VAL A 32 -26.09 -42.88 -13.75
N GLY A 33 -26.35 -41.75 -14.40
CA GLY A 33 -25.35 -40.72 -14.57
C GLY A 33 -25.46 -39.99 -15.90
N THR A 34 -24.59 -39.05 -16.15
CA THR A 34 -24.52 -38.27 -17.38
C THR A 34 -23.22 -38.57 -18.12
N GLU A 35 -23.31 -38.82 -19.40
CA GLU A 35 -22.17 -38.95 -20.32
C GLU A 35 -22.17 -37.76 -21.27
N ILE A 36 -21.04 -37.09 -21.42
CA ILE A 36 -20.87 -35.92 -22.27
C ILE A 36 -19.74 -36.22 -23.26
N THR A 37 -20.06 -36.20 -24.55
CA THR A 37 -19.09 -36.35 -25.63
C THR A 37 -18.97 -35.05 -26.38
N LEU A 38 -17.75 -34.48 -26.45
CA LEU A 38 -17.43 -33.26 -27.16
C LEU A 38 -16.58 -33.59 -28.39
N VAL A 39 -17.03 -33.17 -29.56
CA VAL A 39 -16.23 -33.19 -30.79
C VAL A 39 -15.49 -31.88 -30.92
N LEU A 40 -14.18 -31.93 -30.84
CA LEU A 40 -13.35 -30.75 -30.94
C LEU A 40 -13.23 -30.28 -32.40
N LYS A 41 -13.07 -29.00 -32.59
CA LYS A 41 -12.75 -28.40 -33.89
C LYS A 41 -11.32 -28.77 -34.30
N GLU A 42 -11.04 -28.68 -35.59
CA GLU A 42 -9.67 -28.79 -36.11
C GLU A 42 -8.83 -27.61 -35.62
N ASP A 43 -7.54 -27.85 -35.41
CA ASP A 43 -6.60 -26.80 -35.04
C ASP A 43 -6.50 -25.72 -36.11
N THR A 44 -6.36 -24.48 -35.69
CA THR A 44 -6.12 -23.32 -36.55
C THR A 44 -4.69 -22.77 -36.31
N GLU A 45 -4.31 -21.73 -37.04
CA GLU A 45 -3.03 -21.05 -36.79
C GLU A 45 -2.97 -20.38 -35.41
N THR A 46 -4.11 -19.97 -34.87
CA THR A 46 -4.24 -19.23 -33.59
C THR A 46 -4.73 -20.10 -32.44
N ASP A 47 -5.50 -21.14 -32.71
CA ASP A 47 -6.18 -21.94 -31.68
C ASP A 47 -5.84 -23.42 -31.87
N LYS A 48 -5.29 -24.03 -30.83
CA LYS A 48 -4.94 -25.46 -30.78
C LYS A 48 -5.95 -26.24 -29.95
N TYR A 49 -7.05 -26.66 -30.57
CA TYR A 49 -8.10 -27.43 -29.87
C TYR A 49 -7.63 -28.83 -29.48
N SER A 50 -6.66 -29.41 -30.19
CA SER A 50 -6.07 -30.74 -29.89
C SER A 50 -5.36 -30.77 -28.54
N GLU A 51 -4.94 -29.64 -27.96
CA GLU A 51 -4.33 -29.58 -26.64
C GLU A 51 -5.24 -30.11 -25.51
N TYR A 52 -6.58 -30.00 -25.70
CA TYR A 52 -7.56 -30.52 -24.76
C TYR A 52 -7.71 -32.05 -24.80
N LEU A 53 -6.94 -32.75 -25.64
CA LEU A 53 -6.81 -34.21 -25.62
C LEU A 53 -5.54 -34.67 -24.89
N ASP A 54 -4.67 -33.70 -24.50
CA ASP A 54 -3.47 -34.02 -23.75
C ASP A 54 -3.76 -34.19 -22.25
N GLU A 55 -3.26 -35.28 -21.68
CA GLU A 55 -3.45 -35.63 -20.27
C GLU A 55 -2.90 -34.57 -19.30
N TYR A 56 -1.76 -33.99 -19.62
CA TYR A 56 -1.14 -32.95 -18.76
C TYR A 56 -1.94 -31.65 -18.80
N THR A 57 -2.45 -31.28 -19.97
CA THR A 57 -3.32 -30.09 -20.14
C THR A 57 -4.61 -30.26 -19.35
N ILE A 58 -5.30 -31.42 -19.47
CA ILE A 58 -6.52 -31.70 -18.69
C ILE A 58 -6.23 -31.70 -17.19
N SER A 59 -5.15 -32.36 -16.77
CA SER A 59 -4.76 -32.39 -15.36
C SER A 59 -4.49 -30.99 -14.82
N GLY A 60 -3.81 -30.14 -15.61
CA GLY A 60 -3.56 -28.73 -15.28
C GLY A 60 -4.86 -27.92 -15.15
N LEU A 61 -5.82 -28.11 -16.05
CA LEU A 61 -7.12 -27.46 -15.99
C LEU A 61 -7.92 -27.89 -14.75
N VAL A 62 -7.94 -29.19 -14.44
CA VAL A 62 -8.59 -29.71 -13.23
C VAL A 62 -7.95 -29.10 -11.98
N LYS A 63 -6.63 -29.10 -11.89
CA LYS A 63 -5.90 -28.48 -10.78
C LYS A 63 -6.20 -26.97 -10.64
N LYS A 64 -6.25 -26.25 -11.76
CA LYS A 64 -6.50 -24.83 -11.75
C LYS A 64 -7.92 -24.45 -11.33
N TYR A 65 -8.93 -25.10 -11.91
CA TYR A 65 -10.32 -24.67 -11.79
C TYR A 65 -11.18 -25.52 -10.88
N SER A 66 -10.87 -26.79 -10.73
CA SER A 66 -11.74 -27.81 -10.15
C SER A 66 -11.07 -28.66 -9.05
N ASP A 67 -9.89 -28.24 -8.57
CA ASP A 67 -9.13 -29.01 -7.58
C ASP A 67 -9.91 -29.26 -6.29
N TYR A 68 -10.83 -28.39 -5.95
CA TYR A 68 -11.56 -28.43 -4.69
C TYR A 68 -13.03 -28.80 -4.82
N ILE A 69 -13.42 -29.33 -5.98
CA ILE A 69 -14.74 -29.98 -6.12
C ILE A 69 -14.76 -31.20 -5.18
N ARG A 70 -15.82 -31.30 -4.36
CA ARG A 70 -15.96 -32.33 -3.32
C ARG A 70 -16.06 -33.78 -3.83
N TYR A 71 -16.20 -33.94 -5.13
CA TYR A 71 -16.26 -35.26 -5.78
C TYR A 71 -14.95 -35.57 -6.49
N PRO A 72 -14.47 -36.85 -6.51
CA PRO A 72 -13.26 -37.20 -7.21
C PRO A 72 -13.43 -37.01 -8.72
N ILE A 73 -12.48 -36.29 -9.31
CA ILE A 73 -12.33 -36.19 -10.77
C ILE A 73 -11.23 -37.18 -11.13
N THR A 74 -11.58 -38.23 -11.84
CA THR A 74 -10.65 -39.31 -12.17
C THR A 74 -10.37 -39.37 -13.64
N MET A 75 -9.15 -39.78 -14.00
CA MET A 75 -8.71 -39.96 -15.38
C MET A 75 -7.77 -41.17 -15.45
N TYR A 76 -7.89 -41.94 -16.52
CA TYR A 76 -6.92 -43.00 -16.84
C TYR A 76 -5.67 -42.33 -17.38
N ARG A 77 -4.50 -42.56 -16.74
CA ARG A 77 -3.21 -42.02 -17.16
C ARG A 77 -2.22 -43.14 -17.46
N GLU A 78 -1.42 -42.93 -18.51
CA GLU A 78 -0.29 -43.78 -18.79
C GLU A 78 0.86 -43.49 -17.84
N LYS A 79 1.32 -44.51 -17.13
CA LYS A 79 2.49 -44.48 -16.25
C LYS A 79 3.53 -45.45 -16.73
N SER A 80 4.78 -45.12 -16.44
CA SER A 80 5.91 -46.00 -16.75
C SER A 80 6.53 -46.48 -15.43
N ARG A 81 6.75 -47.78 -15.32
CA ARG A 81 7.49 -48.37 -14.20
C ARG A 81 8.65 -49.20 -14.71
N GLN A 82 9.71 -49.23 -13.95
CA GLN A 82 10.86 -50.08 -14.24
C GLN A 82 10.47 -51.53 -13.98
N LYS A 83 10.74 -52.41 -14.94
CA LYS A 83 10.59 -53.85 -14.75
C LYS A 83 11.57 -54.33 -13.67
N PRO A 84 11.19 -55.31 -12.88
CA PRO A 84 12.10 -55.97 -11.95
C PRO A 84 13.40 -56.40 -12.65
N LYS A 85 14.55 -56.11 -12.03
CA LYS A 85 15.84 -56.55 -12.55
C LYS A 85 15.84 -58.11 -12.53
N PRO A 86 16.11 -58.81 -13.66
CA PRO A 86 16.26 -60.25 -13.67
C PRO A 86 17.39 -60.70 -12.72
N GLU A 87 17.22 -61.82 -12.03
CA GLU A 87 18.21 -62.31 -11.04
C GLU A 87 19.59 -62.63 -11.68
N ASP A 88 19.61 -62.90 -12.98
CA ASP A 88 20.81 -63.23 -13.78
C ASP A 88 21.36 -62.03 -14.57
N ALA A 89 20.88 -60.79 -14.31
CA ALA A 89 21.34 -59.65 -15.03
C ALA A 89 22.76 -59.21 -14.59
N GLY A 90 23.70 -59.17 -15.54
CA GLY A 90 25.08 -58.74 -15.35
C GLY A 90 25.22 -57.21 -15.07
N ASP A 91 26.44 -56.76 -14.93
CA ASP A 91 26.79 -55.36 -14.62
C ASP A 91 26.38 -54.33 -15.69
N ASP A 92 26.16 -54.78 -16.93
CA ASP A 92 25.72 -53.93 -18.06
C ASP A 92 24.19 -53.85 -18.23
N TYR A 93 23.40 -54.29 -17.24
CA TYR A 93 21.92 -54.26 -17.32
C TYR A 93 21.40 -52.84 -17.49
N LYS A 94 20.67 -52.62 -18.57
CA LYS A 94 19.93 -51.37 -18.80
C LYS A 94 18.50 -51.57 -18.30
N PRO A 95 17.99 -50.67 -17.45
CA PRO A 95 16.62 -50.76 -16.96
C PRO A 95 15.62 -50.77 -18.12
N GLU A 96 14.77 -51.78 -18.15
CA GLU A 96 13.59 -51.82 -19.03
C GLU A 96 12.40 -51.22 -18.32
N TYR A 97 11.59 -50.46 -19.05
CA TYR A 97 10.38 -49.83 -18.56
C TYR A 97 9.17 -50.46 -19.25
N GLU A 98 8.09 -50.64 -18.50
CA GLU A 98 6.80 -50.99 -19.07
C GLU A 98 5.79 -49.89 -18.81
N THR A 99 4.96 -49.58 -19.79
CA THR A 99 3.81 -48.68 -19.67
C THR A 99 2.61 -49.42 -19.15
N TYR A 100 1.91 -48.81 -18.20
CA TYR A 100 0.64 -49.32 -17.69
C TYR A 100 -0.33 -48.17 -17.51
N THR A 101 -1.62 -48.44 -17.57
CA THR A 101 -2.68 -47.45 -17.39
C THR A 101 -3.23 -47.60 -15.99
N GLU A 102 -3.35 -46.48 -15.27
CA GLU A 102 -3.89 -46.43 -13.92
C GLU A 102 -4.95 -45.32 -13.82
N LEU A 103 -6.03 -45.60 -13.09
CA LEU A 103 -7.05 -44.59 -12.78
C LEU A 103 -6.55 -43.73 -11.64
N GLU A 104 -6.32 -42.46 -11.93
CA GLU A 104 -5.79 -41.45 -10.98
C GLU A 104 -6.85 -40.43 -10.64
N THR A 105 -6.94 -40.05 -9.36
CA THR A 105 -7.76 -38.90 -8.93
C THR A 105 -6.94 -37.61 -9.09
N LEU A 106 -7.43 -36.72 -9.92
CA LEU A 106 -6.72 -35.51 -10.31
C LEU A 106 -6.86 -34.37 -9.30
N ASN A 107 -7.99 -34.28 -8.60
CA ASN A 107 -8.31 -33.17 -7.70
C ASN A 107 -8.10 -33.53 -6.22
N SER A 108 -7.88 -32.51 -5.40
CA SER A 108 -7.62 -32.64 -3.97
C SER A 108 -8.89 -32.74 -3.11
N MET A 109 -10.04 -32.38 -3.63
CA MET A 109 -11.40 -32.41 -3.06
C MET A 109 -11.62 -31.55 -1.82
N VAL A 110 -10.70 -31.53 -0.85
CA VAL A 110 -10.85 -30.81 0.42
C VAL A 110 -9.85 -29.66 0.48
N PRO A 111 -10.29 -28.43 0.27
CA PRO A 111 -9.41 -27.28 0.35
C PRO A 111 -8.98 -26.99 1.79
N ILE A 112 -7.75 -26.51 1.95
CA ILE A 112 -7.18 -26.18 3.25
C ILE A 112 -8.03 -25.15 4.05
N TRP A 113 -8.70 -24.22 3.36
CA TRP A 113 -9.57 -23.19 4.00
C TRP A 113 -10.91 -23.72 4.49
N LYS A 114 -11.35 -24.93 4.08
CA LYS A 114 -12.56 -25.59 4.59
C LYS A 114 -12.27 -26.59 5.71
N ARG A 115 -10.99 -26.90 5.96
CA ARG A 115 -10.59 -27.77 7.08
C ARG A 115 -10.74 -27.02 8.41
N ASP A 116 -10.98 -27.75 9.49
CA ASP A 116 -11.01 -27.13 10.82
C ASP A 116 -9.61 -26.55 11.13
N LYS A 117 -9.57 -25.33 11.64
CA LYS A 117 -8.31 -24.63 11.98
C LYS A 117 -7.43 -25.46 12.93
N LYS A 118 -8.03 -26.28 13.78
CA LYS A 118 -7.31 -27.14 14.73
C LYS A 118 -6.55 -28.30 14.06
N ASP A 119 -7.02 -28.68 12.86
CA ASP A 119 -6.49 -29.81 12.10
C ASP A 119 -5.46 -29.39 11.05
N VAL A 120 -5.18 -28.09 10.93
CA VAL A 120 -4.21 -27.54 9.97
C VAL A 120 -3.04 -26.94 10.74
N LYS A 121 -1.85 -27.44 10.45
CA LYS A 121 -0.61 -26.92 11.04
C LYS A 121 -0.21 -25.59 10.38
N PRO A 122 0.48 -24.70 11.12
CA PRO A 122 0.99 -23.44 10.55
C PRO A 122 1.84 -23.64 9.29
N GLU A 123 2.65 -24.69 9.25
CA GLU A 123 3.52 -25.03 8.12
C GLU A 123 2.72 -25.33 6.85
N GLU A 124 1.55 -26.00 6.97
CA GLU A 124 0.68 -26.28 5.84
C GLU A 124 0.11 -25.00 5.20
N TYR A 125 -0.23 -23.98 6.02
CA TYR A 125 -0.64 -22.67 5.52
C TYR A 125 0.50 -21.95 4.79
N ASN A 126 1.72 -22.03 5.33
CA ASN A 126 2.89 -21.41 4.73
C ASN A 126 3.24 -22.09 3.38
N GLU A 127 3.21 -23.40 3.32
CA GLU A 127 3.43 -24.15 2.07
C GLU A 127 2.36 -23.84 1.02
N PHE A 128 1.09 -23.79 1.43
CA PHE A 128 0.01 -23.38 0.55
C PHE A 128 0.24 -21.97 -0.01
N TYR A 129 0.61 -21.02 0.86
CA TYR A 129 0.89 -19.64 0.46
C TYR A 129 2.03 -19.58 -0.56
N LYS A 130 3.17 -20.20 -0.25
CA LYS A 130 4.34 -20.20 -1.14
C LYS A 130 4.04 -20.84 -2.49
N SER A 131 3.35 -21.98 -2.49
CA SER A 131 2.98 -22.69 -3.70
C SER A 131 1.95 -21.95 -4.55
N LYS A 132 0.88 -21.44 -3.91
CA LYS A 132 -0.24 -20.79 -4.62
C LYS A 132 0.12 -19.44 -5.19
N PHE A 133 0.93 -18.65 -4.47
CA PHE A 133 1.24 -17.27 -4.84
C PHE A 133 2.68 -17.08 -5.33
N MET A 134 3.43 -18.18 -5.52
CA MET A 134 4.81 -18.19 -6.03
C MET A 134 5.74 -17.28 -5.20
N ASP A 135 5.51 -17.24 -3.89
CA ASP A 135 6.36 -16.53 -2.93
C ASP A 135 7.35 -17.50 -2.29
N TYR A 136 8.57 -17.04 -2.03
CA TYR A 136 9.62 -17.86 -1.42
C TYR A 136 9.71 -17.70 0.10
N SER A 137 9.06 -16.68 0.65
CA SER A 137 9.02 -16.37 2.08
C SER A 137 7.71 -16.80 2.73
N ASP A 138 7.75 -17.04 4.03
CA ASP A 138 6.54 -17.27 4.80
C ASP A 138 5.74 -15.96 4.95
N PRO A 139 4.41 -16.01 5.00
CA PRO A 139 3.60 -14.83 5.25
C PRO A 139 3.79 -14.33 6.69
N LEU A 140 3.74 -13.02 6.90
CA LEU A 140 3.80 -12.42 8.23
C LEU A 140 2.59 -12.80 9.09
N ARG A 141 1.43 -12.94 8.44
CA ARG A 141 0.18 -13.28 9.12
C ARG A 141 -0.71 -14.14 8.23
N VAL A 142 -1.29 -15.16 8.82
CA VAL A 142 -2.35 -15.99 8.23
C VAL A 142 -3.66 -15.59 8.87
N ILE A 143 -4.66 -15.26 8.04
CA ILE A 143 -5.98 -14.80 8.47
C ILE A 143 -7.01 -15.79 7.98
N THR A 144 -7.72 -16.42 8.90
CA THR A 144 -8.85 -17.31 8.58
C THR A 144 -10.15 -16.63 8.98
N SER A 145 -11.16 -16.70 8.11
CA SER A 145 -12.50 -16.19 8.39
C SER A 145 -13.53 -17.20 7.90
N ARG A 146 -14.52 -17.49 8.72
CA ARG A 146 -15.70 -18.25 8.34
C ARG A 146 -16.91 -17.47 8.85
N THR A 147 -17.77 -17.13 7.93
CA THR A 147 -18.97 -16.32 8.22
C THR A 147 -20.19 -17.03 7.68
N GLU A 148 -21.21 -17.12 8.51
CA GLU A 148 -22.53 -17.67 8.18
C GLU A 148 -23.57 -16.57 8.46
N GLY A 149 -24.49 -16.33 7.55
CA GLY A 149 -25.53 -15.32 7.72
C GLY A 149 -25.93 -14.65 6.42
N THR A 150 -25.92 -13.32 6.38
CA THR A 150 -26.32 -12.54 5.18
C THR A 150 -25.42 -12.81 3.99
N ALA A 151 -24.16 -13.13 4.23
CA ALA A 151 -23.21 -13.66 3.25
C ALA A 151 -22.48 -14.83 3.90
N THR A 152 -22.60 -16.01 3.28
CA THR A 152 -21.91 -17.23 3.74
C THR A 152 -20.64 -17.43 2.93
N TYR A 153 -19.49 -17.36 3.62
CA TYR A 153 -18.20 -17.55 2.95
C TYR A 153 -17.12 -18.05 3.92
N THR A 154 -16.12 -18.67 3.36
CA THR A 154 -14.87 -19.00 4.03
C THR A 154 -13.73 -18.27 3.33
N ALA A 155 -12.83 -17.65 4.08
CA ALA A 155 -11.65 -16.98 3.54
C ALA A 155 -10.37 -17.42 4.24
N LEU A 156 -9.32 -17.58 3.46
CA LEU A 156 -7.94 -17.78 3.91
C LEU A 156 -7.08 -16.70 3.26
N LEU A 157 -6.61 -15.75 4.08
CA LEU A 157 -5.87 -14.59 3.62
C LEU A 157 -4.47 -14.58 4.23
N PHE A 158 -3.54 -13.94 3.54
CA PHE A 158 -2.14 -13.85 3.91
C PHE A 158 -1.65 -12.42 3.79
N VAL A 159 -0.89 -11.97 4.79
CA VAL A 159 -0.13 -10.74 4.75
C VAL A 159 1.28 -11.08 4.28
N PRO A 160 1.73 -10.66 3.10
CA PRO A 160 3.09 -10.91 2.62
C PRO A 160 4.14 -10.21 3.49
N GLY A 161 5.36 -10.76 3.51
CA GLY A 161 6.50 -10.15 4.19
C GLY A 161 7.29 -9.16 3.33
N GLN A 162 7.07 -9.17 2.03
CA GLN A 162 7.82 -8.36 1.06
C GLN A 162 6.89 -7.81 -0.01
N THR A 163 7.26 -6.64 -0.53
CA THR A 163 6.55 -6.02 -1.64
C THR A 163 6.89 -6.78 -2.94
N PRO A 164 5.87 -7.27 -3.70
CA PRO A 164 6.10 -7.83 -5.02
C PRO A 164 6.82 -6.83 -5.93
N TYR A 165 7.67 -7.33 -6.82
CA TYR A 165 8.46 -6.51 -7.73
C TYR A 165 7.61 -5.54 -8.56
N ASP A 166 6.43 -5.97 -8.99
CA ASP A 166 5.50 -5.23 -9.83
C ASP A 166 4.46 -4.41 -9.05
N TYR A 167 4.51 -4.43 -7.71
CA TYR A 167 3.43 -3.92 -6.85
C TYR A 167 3.02 -2.46 -7.13
N TYR A 168 3.98 -1.60 -7.44
CA TYR A 168 3.74 -0.19 -7.75
C TYR A 168 3.73 0.10 -9.26
N THR A 169 3.60 -0.92 -10.11
CA THR A 169 3.50 -0.78 -11.56
C THR A 169 2.05 -0.93 -12.04
N LYS A 170 1.80 -0.60 -13.30
CA LYS A 170 0.46 -0.78 -13.91
C LYS A 170 0.11 -2.24 -14.19
N GLU A 171 1.11 -3.10 -14.21
CA GLU A 171 0.98 -4.53 -14.44
C GLU A 171 0.49 -5.28 -13.21
N TYR A 172 0.61 -4.67 -12.01
CA TYR A 172 0.13 -5.30 -10.78
C TYR A 172 -1.39 -5.43 -10.76
N GLU A 173 -1.85 -6.65 -10.69
CA GLU A 173 -3.27 -6.96 -10.53
C GLU A 173 -3.57 -7.38 -9.11
N LYS A 174 -4.30 -6.52 -8.38
CA LYS A 174 -4.83 -6.85 -7.06
C LYS A 174 -5.97 -7.84 -7.16
N GLY A 175 -6.24 -8.56 -6.08
CA GLY A 175 -7.44 -9.38 -5.94
C GLY A 175 -7.22 -10.70 -5.24
N LEU A 176 -8.31 -11.27 -4.76
CA LEU A 176 -8.35 -12.57 -4.13
C LEU A 176 -8.90 -13.60 -5.11
N ALA A 177 -8.41 -14.85 -5.02
CA ALA A 177 -8.99 -15.94 -5.77
C ALA A 177 -10.41 -16.23 -5.25
N LEU A 178 -11.40 -16.12 -6.13
CA LEU A 178 -12.81 -16.30 -5.80
C LEU A 178 -13.29 -17.67 -6.25
N TYR A 179 -13.83 -18.40 -5.30
CA TYR A 179 -14.44 -19.72 -5.51
C TYR A 179 -15.94 -19.68 -5.20
N ALA A 180 -16.72 -20.43 -5.92
CA ALA A 180 -18.10 -20.75 -5.60
C ALA A 180 -18.22 -22.26 -5.43
N SER A 181 -18.53 -22.72 -4.23
CA SER A 181 -18.66 -24.16 -3.89
C SER A 181 -17.45 -25.00 -4.31
N GLY A 182 -16.23 -24.47 -4.18
CA GLY A 182 -14.99 -25.17 -4.54
C GLY A 182 -14.56 -25.06 -6.01
N VAL A 183 -15.35 -24.37 -6.84
CA VAL A 183 -15.01 -24.09 -8.25
C VAL A 183 -14.43 -22.67 -8.35
N MET A 184 -13.28 -22.52 -8.97
CA MET A 184 -12.68 -21.20 -9.16
C MET A 184 -13.44 -20.41 -10.23
N ILE A 185 -14.02 -19.28 -9.79
CA ILE A 185 -14.72 -18.34 -10.67
C ILE A 185 -13.77 -17.32 -11.25
N MET A 186 -12.84 -16.81 -10.40
CA MET A 186 -11.92 -15.76 -10.78
C MET A 186 -10.61 -15.90 -9.99
N GLU A 187 -9.48 -15.81 -10.69
CA GLU A 187 -8.15 -15.92 -10.07
C GLU A 187 -7.78 -14.69 -9.24
N LYS A 188 -8.20 -13.52 -9.70
CA LYS A 188 -7.96 -12.22 -9.05
C LYS A 188 -9.25 -11.38 -9.07
N CYS A 189 -10.08 -11.53 -8.06
CA CYS A 189 -11.27 -10.71 -7.88
C CYS A 189 -10.91 -9.40 -7.14
N ALA A 190 -10.74 -8.33 -7.91
CA ALA A 190 -10.34 -7.03 -7.37
C ALA A 190 -11.41 -6.39 -6.47
N ASP A 191 -12.68 -6.73 -6.68
CA ASP A 191 -13.82 -6.14 -5.96
C ASP A 191 -13.92 -6.61 -4.50
N LEU A 192 -13.18 -7.65 -4.13
CA LEU A 192 -13.13 -8.17 -2.75
C LEU A 192 -12.21 -7.38 -1.82
N LEU A 193 -11.37 -6.49 -2.35
CA LEU A 193 -10.42 -5.72 -1.55
C LEU A 193 -10.45 -4.24 -1.92
N PRO A 194 -10.42 -3.33 -0.92
CA PRO A 194 -10.10 -1.94 -1.17
C PRO A 194 -8.64 -1.78 -1.63
N ASP A 195 -8.32 -0.66 -2.28
CA ASP A 195 -6.98 -0.43 -2.83
C ASP A 195 -5.89 -0.43 -1.77
N TYR A 196 -6.18 0.08 -0.57
CA TYR A 196 -5.23 0.12 0.54
C TYR A 196 -4.91 -1.25 1.15
N PHE A 197 -5.68 -2.30 0.82
CA PHE A 197 -5.37 -3.68 1.15
C PHE A 197 -5.02 -4.54 -0.06
N SER A 198 -4.64 -3.92 -1.18
CA SER A 198 -4.28 -4.61 -2.43
C SER A 198 -3.12 -5.59 -2.29
N PHE A 199 -2.29 -5.47 -1.27
CA PHE A 199 -1.20 -6.40 -0.96
C PHE A 199 -1.65 -7.74 -0.40
N ILE A 200 -2.88 -7.85 0.10
CA ILE A 200 -3.40 -9.09 0.66
C ILE A 200 -3.52 -10.15 -0.43
N LYS A 201 -2.96 -11.32 -0.17
CA LYS A 201 -3.11 -12.53 -0.99
C LYS A 201 -4.10 -13.46 -0.33
N GLY A 202 -4.77 -14.30 -1.10
CA GLY A 202 -5.66 -15.27 -0.48
C GLY A 202 -6.77 -15.79 -1.38
N VAL A 203 -7.66 -16.52 -0.73
CA VAL A 203 -8.81 -17.16 -1.36
C VAL A 203 -10.09 -16.84 -0.58
N VAL A 204 -11.19 -16.72 -1.30
CA VAL A 204 -12.54 -16.59 -0.77
C VAL A 204 -13.41 -17.63 -1.46
N ASP A 205 -14.13 -18.42 -0.70
CA ASP A 205 -15.05 -19.45 -1.21
C ASP A 205 -16.45 -19.21 -0.61
N SER A 206 -17.41 -18.88 -1.46
CA SER A 206 -18.79 -18.62 -1.05
C SER A 206 -19.74 -19.58 -1.72
N GLU A 207 -20.69 -20.10 -0.93
CA GLU A 207 -21.76 -20.97 -1.41
C GLU A 207 -22.95 -20.17 -1.95
N ASP A 208 -23.03 -18.88 -1.61
CA ASP A 208 -24.11 -17.98 -2.03
C ASP A 208 -23.89 -17.41 -3.43
N LEU A 209 -22.70 -17.58 -4.02
CA LEU A 209 -22.38 -17.13 -5.36
C LEU A 209 -22.75 -18.16 -6.41
N SER A 210 -23.37 -17.70 -7.50
CA SER A 210 -23.72 -18.55 -8.62
C SER A 210 -22.49 -18.94 -9.44
N LEU A 211 -22.40 -20.21 -9.85
CA LEU A 211 -21.35 -20.69 -10.76
C LEU A 211 -21.38 -20.03 -12.15
N ASN A 212 -22.53 -19.51 -12.56
CA ASN A 212 -22.71 -18.85 -13.87
C ASN A 212 -22.52 -17.32 -13.79
N ILE A 213 -21.92 -16.81 -12.73
CA ILE A 213 -21.73 -15.39 -12.54
C ILE A 213 -20.64 -14.88 -13.50
N SER A 214 -21.00 -13.92 -14.34
CA SER A 214 -20.03 -13.20 -15.18
C SER A 214 -19.31 -12.12 -14.38
N ARG A 215 -18.12 -11.70 -14.84
CA ARG A 215 -17.37 -10.60 -14.23
C ARG A 215 -18.19 -9.31 -14.08
N GLU A 216 -19.00 -8.98 -15.09
CA GLU A 216 -19.88 -7.80 -15.07
C GLU A 216 -21.00 -7.92 -14.05
N THR A 217 -21.50 -9.13 -13.82
CA THR A 217 -22.54 -9.41 -12.84
C THR A 217 -21.97 -9.38 -11.41
N LEU A 218 -20.74 -9.89 -11.20
CA LEU A 218 -20.04 -9.84 -9.92
C LEU A 218 -19.88 -8.42 -9.39
N GLN A 219 -19.53 -7.45 -10.23
CA GLN A 219 -19.36 -6.05 -9.81
C GLN A 219 -20.63 -5.42 -9.24
N LYS A 220 -21.79 -5.93 -9.65
CA LYS A 220 -23.12 -5.46 -9.18
C LYS A 220 -23.69 -6.33 -8.06
N ASP A 221 -23.02 -7.43 -7.72
CA ASP A 221 -23.50 -8.38 -6.73
C ASP A 221 -23.40 -7.80 -5.31
N GLY A 222 -24.55 -7.73 -4.62
CA GLY A 222 -24.62 -7.28 -3.24
C GLY A 222 -23.83 -8.18 -2.27
N GLN A 223 -23.72 -9.49 -2.57
CA GLN A 223 -22.96 -10.44 -1.75
C GLN A 223 -21.46 -10.14 -1.77
N VAL A 224 -20.90 -9.82 -2.93
CA VAL A 224 -19.48 -9.44 -3.05
C VAL A 224 -19.16 -8.21 -2.21
N LYS A 225 -20.04 -7.21 -2.18
CA LYS A 225 -19.88 -6.02 -1.33
C LYS A 225 -19.94 -6.34 0.15
N LEU A 226 -20.86 -7.22 0.57
CA LEU A 226 -20.94 -7.66 1.96
C LEU A 226 -19.69 -8.41 2.40
N ILE A 227 -19.18 -9.32 1.55
CA ILE A 227 -17.94 -10.04 1.79
C ILE A 227 -16.77 -9.06 1.90
N ARG A 228 -16.63 -8.11 0.95
CA ARG A 228 -15.60 -7.07 0.99
C ARG A 228 -15.59 -6.31 2.31
N ASN A 229 -16.74 -5.78 2.74
CA ASN A 229 -16.83 -4.99 3.98
C ASN A 229 -16.48 -5.82 5.22
N SER A 230 -16.81 -7.11 5.21
CA SER A 230 -16.46 -8.04 6.29
C SER A 230 -14.96 -8.32 6.31
N LEU A 231 -14.35 -8.58 5.14
CA LEU A 231 -12.91 -8.82 4.98
C LEU A 231 -12.10 -7.59 5.36
N GLU A 232 -12.51 -6.40 4.96
CA GLU A 232 -11.88 -5.13 5.29
C GLU A 232 -11.70 -4.97 6.80
N LYS A 233 -12.80 -5.13 7.57
CA LYS A 233 -12.77 -5.07 9.04
C LYS A 233 -11.90 -6.17 9.63
N LYS A 234 -11.97 -7.38 9.07
CA LYS A 234 -11.17 -8.51 9.56
C LYS A 234 -9.68 -8.27 9.34
N ILE A 235 -9.28 -7.82 8.14
CA ILE A 235 -7.89 -7.49 7.81
C ILE A 235 -7.37 -6.39 8.75
N LYS A 236 -8.11 -5.29 8.88
CA LYS A 236 -7.76 -4.20 9.79
C LYS A 236 -7.50 -4.68 11.21
N ASN A 237 -8.41 -5.48 11.75
CA ASN A 237 -8.29 -5.99 13.11
C ASN A 237 -7.08 -6.94 13.28
N GLU A 238 -6.76 -7.75 12.27
CA GLU A 238 -5.59 -8.63 12.30
C GLU A 238 -4.27 -7.86 12.18
N LEU A 239 -4.23 -6.78 11.38
CA LEU A 239 -3.10 -5.87 11.31
C LEU A 239 -2.89 -5.14 12.64
N HIS A 240 -3.96 -4.64 13.25
CA HIS A 240 -3.90 -4.02 14.57
C HIS A 240 -3.48 -5.03 15.66
N ALA A 241 -4.00 -6.25 15.62
CA ALA A 241 -3.55 -7.30 16.53
C ALA A 241 -2.07 -7.65 16.35
N MET A 242 -1.55 -7.60 15.12
CA MET A 242 -0.12 -7.78 14.85
C MET A 242 0.71 -6.60 15.40
N LEU A 243 0.22 -5.36 15.23
CA LEU A 243 0.85 -4.16 15.79
C LEU A 243 1.02 -4.24 17.32
N VAL A 244 -0.01 -4.73 18.02
CA VAL A 244 -0.02 -4.82 19.50
C VAL A 244 0.76 -6.02 20.01
N ASN A 245 0.65 -7.19 19.36
CA ASN A 245 1.15 -8.46 19.91
C ASN A 245 2.45 -8.96 19.24
N ASP A 246 2.83 -8.44 18.08
CA ASP A 246 4.03 -8.85 17.33
C ASP A 246 4.62 -7.66 16.56
N ARG A 247 5.16 -6.72 17.31
CA ARG A 247 5.67 -5.44 16.82
C ARG A 247 6.70 -5.60 15.70
N GLU A 248 7.61 -6.55 15.81
CA GLU A 248 8.67 -6.77 14.82
C GLU A 248 8.10 -7.17 13.46
N LYS A 249 7.10 -8.07 13.45
CA LYS A 249 6.40 -8.42 12.21
C LYS A 249 5.60 -7.26 11.65
N TYR A 250 4.98 -6.47 12.53
CA TYR A 250 4.25 -5.29 12.08
C TYR A 250 5.17 -4.23 11.46
N GLU A 251 6.34 -4.00 12.03
CA GLU A 251 7.34 -3.08 11.45
C GLU A 251 7.89 -3.59 10.11
N THR A 252 8.04 -4.91 9.96
CA THR A 252 8.38 -5.52 8.67
C THR A 252 7.27 -5.28 7.65
N PHE A 253 6.02 -5.50 8.03
CA PHE A 253 4.84 -5.17 7.22
C PHE A 253 4.79 -3.69 6.87
N TRP A 254 5.00 -2.82 7.86
CA TRP A 254 4.94 -1.36 7.69
C TRP A 254 5.97 -0.85 6.69
N LYS A 255 7.20 -1.36 6.75
CA LYS A 255 8.25 -1.03 5.78
C LYS A 255 7.91 -1.44 4.34
N ALA A 256 7.17 -2.54 4.17
CA ALA A 256 6.77 -3.02 2.86
C ALA A 256 5.52 -2.30 2.31
N PHE A 257 4.52 -2.04 3.15
CA PHE A 257 3.17 -1.64 2.72
C PHE A 257 2.60 -0.41 3.44
N GLY A 258 3.34 0.22 4.34
CA GLY A 258 2.88 1.40 5.09
C GLY A 258 2.47 2.55 4.18
N ARG A 259 3.22 2.77 3.09
CA ARG A 259 2.85 3.73 2.04
C ARG A 259 1.46 3.49 1.50
N GLN A 260 1.08 2.22 1.27
CA GLN A 260 -0.24 1.88 0.73
C GLN A 260 -1.38 2.19 1.70
N ILE A 261 -1.15 2.01 3.01
CA ILE A 261 -2.12 2.39 4.04
C ILE A 261 -2.32 3.91 4.08
N LYS A 262 -1.22 4.68 4.00
CA LYS A 262 -1.27 6.15 3.92
C LYS A 262 -2.01 6.63 2.67
N PHE A 263 -1.76 5.99 1.52
CA PHE A 263 -2.51 6.24 0.29
C PHE A 263 -4.01 5.94 0.43
N GLY A 264 -4.38 4.97 1.26
CA GLY A 264 -5.78 4.66 1.55
C GLY A 264 -6.53 5.83 2.19
N ILE A 265 -5.84 6.63 3.00
CA ILE A 265 -6.41 7.85 3.60
C ILE A 265 -6.40 9.01 2.62
N TYR A 266 -5.27 9.20 1.91
CA TYR A 266 -5.11 10.30 0.96
C TYR A 266 -6.02 10.16 -0.25
N GLY A 267 -6.08 8.96 -0.86
CA GLY A 267 -6.75 8.71 -2.14
C GLY A 267 -8.27 8.82 -2.10
N ASP A 268 -8.89 8.71 -0.94
CA ASP A 268 -10.33 8.86 -0.74
C ASP A 268 -10.74 10.10 0.05
N TYR A 269 -9.83 11.06 0.16
CA TYR A 269 -10.05 12.31 0.89
C TYR A 269 -10.44 12.11 2.36
N GLY A 270 -9.88 11.08 3.00
CA GLY A 270 -10.05 10.79 4.41
C GLY A 270 -11.33 10.05 4.79
N MET A 271 -12.08 9.50 3.84
CA MET A 271 -13.31 8.72 4.15
C MET A 271 -13.02 7.51 5.05
N HIS A 272 -11.84 6.90 4.91
CA HIS A 272 -11.41 5.75 5.74
C HIS A 272 -10.39 6.13 6.82
N LYS A 273 -10.22 7.44 7.15
CA LYS A 273 -9.26 7.86 8.18
C LYS A 273 -9.51 7.19 9.53
N ASP A 274 -10.76 7.10 9.96
CA ASP A 274 -11.12 6.50 11.25
C ASP A 274 -10.84 4.98 11.30
N LEU A 275 -10.82 4.32 10.13
CA LEU A 275 -10.51 2.90 10.03
C LEU A 275 -9.00 2.64 10.09
N LEU A 276 -8.20 3.53 9.47
CA LEU A 276 -6.78 3.26 9.18
C LEU A 276 -5.80 4.03 10.07
N SER A 277 -6.23 5.11 10.72
CA SER A 277 -5.33 6.02 11.44
C SER A 277 -4.57 5.36 12.60
N ASP A 278 -5.18 4.40 13.31
CA ASP A 278 -4.55 3.65 14.40
C ASP A 278 -3.52 2.60 13.93
N LEU A 279 -3.42 2.40 12.61
CA LEU A 279 -2.40 1.55 11.98
C LEU A 279 -1.15 2.35 11.57
N LEU A 280 -1.22 3.68 11.52
CA LEU A 280 -0.15 4.52 11.01
C LEU A 280 1.06 4.54 11.95
N MET A 281 2.25 4.50 11.33
CA MET A 281 3.51 4.70 12.02
C MET A 281 4.35 5.77 11.36
N PHE A 282 5.06 6.53 12.18
CA PHE A 282 6.01 7.54 11.74
C PHE A 282 7.29 7.43 12.58
N TYR A 283 8.40 7.91 12.05
CA TYR A 283 9.65 7.93 12.77
C TYR A 283 9.66 9.06 13.80
N SER A 284 9.90 8.75 15.08
CA SER A 284 10.02 9.74 16.16
C SER A 284 11.43 10.26 16.24
N ALA A 285 11.59 11.58 16.26
CA ALA A 285 12.88 12.24 16.47
C ALA A 285 13.43 11.99 17.88
N LYS A 286 12.57 11.91 18.88
CA LYS A 286 12.95 11.70 20.29
C LYS A 286 13.26 10.23 20.60
N GLU A 287 12.39 9.32 20.13
CA GLU A 287 12.53 7.88 20.38
C GLU A 287 13.51 7.19 19.42
N GLN A 288 13.89 7.83 18.32
CA GLN A 288 14.76 7.29 17.26
C GLN A 288 14.28 5.95 16.69
N LYS A 289 12.96 5.78 16.58
CA LYS A 289 12.30 4.58 16.05
C LYS A 289 10.92 4.91 15.50
N LEU A 290 10.32 3.94 14.82
CA LEU A 290 8.92 4.02 14.39
C LEU A 290 7.98 3.95 15.61
N ILE A 291 7.04 4.88 15.68
CA ILE A 291 5.98 4.92 16.70
C ILE A 291 4.62 5.10 16.03
N THR A 292 3.56 4.68 16.71
CA THR A 292 2.18 4.97 16.30
C THR A 292 1.76 6.36 16.77
N LEU A 293 0.65 6.86 16.23
CA LEU A 293 0.05 8.12 16.71
C LEU A 293 -0.43 8.00 18.16
N ASP A 294 -0.87 6.82 18.58
CA ASP A 294 -1.24 6.55 19.98
C ASP A 294 -0.04 6.65 20.91
N GLU A 295 1.08 6.01 20.55
CA GLU A 295 2.33 6.09 21.31
C GLU A 295 2.86 7.52 21.41
N TYR A 296 2.64 8.34 20.35
CA TYR A 296 2.98 9.78 20.41
C TYR A 296 2.12 10.51 21.44
N ILE A 297 0.79 10.34 21.38
CA ILE A 297 -0.15 11.03 22.28
C ILE A 297 0.06 10.62 23.73
N GLU A 298 0.30 9.34 24.02
CA GLU A 298 0.57 8.83 25.38
C GLU A 298 1.79 9.49 26.01
N LYS A 299 2.76 9.92 25.21
CA LYS A 299 3.99 10.57 25.68
C LYS A 299 3.97 12.09 25.60
N MET A 300 2.86 12.68 25.14
CA MET A 300 2.74 14.13 25.07
C MET A 300 2.81 14.76 26.46
N PRO A 301 3.68 15.76 26.68
CA PRO A 301 3.68 16.53 27.92
C PRO A 301 2.35 17.26 28.14
N GLU A 302 2.04 17.50 29.42
CA GLU A 302 0.88 18.31 29.79
C GLU A 302 0.97 19.70 29.15
N GLY A 303 -0.12 20.14 28.51
CA GLY A 303 -0.18 21.43 27.81
C GLY A 303 0.19 21.39 26.32
N GLN A 304 0.75 20.31 25.80
CA GLN A 304 0.96 20.17 24.36
C GLN A 304 -0.38 20.01 23.64
N LYS A 305 -0.64 20.89 22.65
CA LYS A 305 -1.94 20.97 21.95
C LYS A 305 -1.93 20.28 20.58
N ALA A 306 -0.75 20.14 19.96
CA ALA A 306 -0.61 19.65 18.60
C ALA A 306 0.38 18.50 18.48
N ILE A 307 0.25 17.71 17.43
CA ILE A 307 1.22 16.70 16.98
C ILE A 307 2.12 17.42 15.97
N TYR A 308 3.41 17.57 16.29
CA TYR A 308 4.37 18.23 15.41
C TYR A 308 4.99 17.24 14.44
N PHE A 309 5.14 17.66 13.19
CA PHE A 309 5.83 16.86 12.18
C PHE A 309 6.70 17.73 11.26
N ALA A 310 7.75 17.13 10.71
CA ALA A 310 8.59 17.68 9.66
C ALA A 310 8.50 16.78 8.43
N ALA A 311 8.35 17.35 7.25
CA ALA A 311 8.29 16.64 5.99
C ALA A 311 9.49 16.96 5.09
N GLY A 312 10.05 15.96 4.40
CA GLY A 312 11.18 16.10 3.49
C GLY A 312 11.87 14.78 3.18
N ASP A 313 12.91 14.80 2.32
CA ASP A 313 13.52 13.60 1.77
C ASP A 313 14.26 12.69 2.79
N GLU A 314 14.86 13.30 3.83
CA GLU A 314 15.74 12.56 4.76
C GLU A 314 15.42 12.84 6.23
N ALA A 315 15.00 11.81 6.98
CA ALA A 315 14.69 11.93 8.40
C ALA A 315 15.85 12.50 9.24
N ALA A 316 17.10 12.12 8.93
CA ALA A 316 18.28 12.59 9.64
C ALA A 316 18.51 14.12 9.51
N ARG A 317 18.10 14.71 8.38
CA ARG A 317 18.15 16.16 8.15
C ARG A 317 16.99 16.86 8.84
N LEU A 318 15.79 16.31 8.75
CA LEU A 318 14.57 16.89 9.32
C LEU A 318 14.70 17.17 10.82
N GLY A 319 15.32 16.28 11.57
CA GLY A 319 15.56 16.46 13.01
C GLY A 319 16.56 17.57 13.34
N LYS A 320 17.30 18.11 12.35
CA LYS A 320 18.29 19.19 12.54
C LYS A 320 17.78 20.57 12.08
N LEU A 321 16.58 20.63 11.53
CA LEU A 321 15.99 21.91 11.11
C LEU A 321 15.84 22.86 12.31
N PRO A 322 15.97 24.18 12.14
CA PRO A 322 15.85 25.17 13.22
C PRO A 322 14.56 24.99 14.03
N ASN A 323 13.45 24.89 13.35
CA ASN A 323 12.14 24.70 13.97
C ASN A 323 11.98 23.31 14.64
N ALA A 324 12.67 22.27 14.13
CA ALA A 324 12.73 20.96 14.79
C ALA A 324 13.45 21.05 16.13
N GLN A 325 14.58 21.78 16.19
CA GLN A 325 15.32 22.00 17.43
C GLN A 325 14.49 22.78 18.46
N LEU A 326 13.69 23.74 18.01
CA LEU A 326 12.75 24.45 18.87
C LEU A 326 11.73 23.50 19.51
N VAL A 327 11.05 22.67 18.72
CA VAL A 327 10.06 21.69 19.20
C VAL A 327 10.70 20.74 20.23
N LEU A 328 11.86 20.20 19.90
CA LEU A 328 12.60 19.27 20.77
C LEU A 328 13.09 19.93 22.07
N SER A 329 13.52 21.21 22.02
CA SER A 329 13.96 21.97 23.19
C SER A 329 12.84 22.24 24.21
N LYS A 330 11.59 22.35 23.73
CA LYS A 330 10.39 22.42 24.59
C LYS A 330 10.03 21.06 25.22
N GLY A 331 10.79 19.99 24.92
CA GLY A 331 10.53 18.63 25.41
C GLY A 331 9.46 17.88 24.64
N TYR A 332 8.97 18.41 23.53
CA TYR A 332 7.98 17.77 22.66
C TYR A 332 8.67 16.79 21.71
N ASP A 333 7.92 15.82 21.20
CA ASP A 333 8.40 14.91 20.16
C ASP A 333 8.04 15.47 18.77
N LEU A 334 8.73 14.97 17.75
CA LEU A 334 8.57 15.37 16.37
C LEU A 334 8.50 14.15 15.48
N LEU A 335 7.45 14.03 14.67
CA LEU A 335 7.34 13.01 13.64
C LEU A 335 8.17 13.40 12.42
N LEU A 336 9.05 12.52 11.98
CA LEU A 336 9.89 12.71 10.79
C LEU A 336 9.24 11.99 9.60
N CYS A 337 8.65 12.76 8.72
CA CYS A 337 7.87 12.31 7.57
C CYS A 337 8.77 12.33 6.33
N SER A 338 9.32 11.17 5.96
CA SER A 338 10.28 11.06 4.85
C SER A 338 9.73 10.39 3.60
N GLU A 339 8.46 10.01 3.59
CA GLU A 339 7.78 9.49 2.41
C GLU A 339 6.91 10.56 1.76
N ASP A 340 6.91 10.63 0.43
CA ASP A 340 6.18 11.65 -0.35
C ASP A 340 4.68 11.75 0.02
N VAL A 341 4.06 10.66 0.50
CA VAL A 341 2.64 10.63 0.87
C VAL A 341 2.37 11.13 2.30
N ASP A 342 3.39 11.24 3.14
CA ASP A 342 3.23 11.48 4.58
C ASP A 342 2.49 12.78 4.88
N GLU A 343 2.98 13.88 4.33
CA GLU A 343 2.39 15.19 4.58
C GLU A 343 0.98 15.29 4.02
N PHE A 344 0.74 14.74 2.82
CA PHE A 344 -0.60 14.71 2.22
C PHE A 344 -1.58 13.91 3.09
N CYS A 345 -1.13 12.77 3.63
CA CYS A 345 -1.94 11.95 4.53
C CYS A 345 -2.30 12.73 5.81
N LEU A 346 -1.32 13.37 6.46
CA LEU A 346 -1.55 14.12 7.69
C LEU A 346 -2.43 15.35 7.48
N GLN A 347 -2.28 16.05 6.34
CA GLN A 347 -3.15 17.17 5.99
C GLN A 347 -4.61 16.74 5.79
N ILE A 348 -4.85 15.62 5.10
CA ILE A 348 -6.21 15.09 4.91
C ILE A 348 -6.81 14.63 6.24
N MET A 349 -6.00 14.05 7.12
CA MET A 349 -6.47 13.65 8.46
C MET A 349 -6.83 14.87 9.31
N HIS A 350 -6.09 15.98 9.18
CA HIS A 350 -6.22 17.22 9.93
C HIS A 350 -5.88 17.08 11.42
N ASP A 351 -6.44 16.11 12.09
CA ASP A 351 -6.23 15.84 13.52
C ASP A 351 -6.26 14.31 13.81
N TYR A 352 -5.74 13.95 14.98
CA TYR A 352 -5.90 12.63 15.55
C TYR A 352 -6.23 12.75 17.04
N LYS A 353 -7.36 12.18 17.47
CA LYS A 353 -7.86 12.27 18.87
C LYS A 353 -7.86 13.71 19.40
N GLU A 354 -8.44 14.63 18.64
CA GLU A 354 -8.55 16.06 18.94
C GLU A 354 -7.20 16.80 19.02
N LYS A 355 -6.12 16.22 18.52
CA LYS A 355 -4.80 16.86 18.41
C LYS A 355 -4.51 17.17 16.94
N GLU A 356 -4.42 18.44 16.62
CA GLU A 356 -4.12 18.95 15.28
C GLU A 356 -2.70 18.57 14.86
N PHE A 357 -2.51 18.19 13.59
CA PHE A 357 -1.18 18.04 13.01
C PHE A 357 -0.62 19.40 12.62
N LYS A 358 0.61 19.70 13.07
CA LYS A 358 1.32 20.94 12.71
C LYS A 358 2.66 20.63 12.05
N ASN A 359 2.80 21.08 10.81
CA ASN A 359 4.09 21.10 10.13
C ASN A 359 4.98 22.16 10.78
N ILE A 360 6.21 21.79 11.15
CA ILE A 360 7.17 22.74 11.78
C ILE A 360 7.56 23.91 10.88
N ASN A 361 7.36 23.79 9.58
CA ASN A 361 7.58 24.85 8.60
C ASN A 361 6.31 25.66 8.30
N SER A 362 5.22 25.47 9.04
CA SER A 362 4.07 26.37 9.04
C SER A 362 4.38 27.61 9.92
N GLY A 363 3.90 28.77 9.48
CA GLY A 363 4.31 30.05 10.05
C GLY A 363 3.98 30.33 11.53
N ASP A 364 3.03 29.57 12.14
CA ASP A 364 2.69 29.69 13.57
C ASP A 364 2.64 28.31 14.23
N LEU A 365 3.69 27.97 14.95
CA LEU A 365 3.76 26.73 15.71
C LEU A 365 3.00 26.81 17.05
N GLY A 366 2.67 28.02 17.52
CA GLY A 366 2.06 28.22 18.83
C GLY A 366 2.99 27.88 20.00
N LEU A 367 4.31 27.96 19.79
CA LEU A 367 5.34 27.63 20.77
C LEU A 367 5.97 28.86 21.41
N GLU A 368 5.73 30.02 20.85
CA GLU A 368 6.21 31.30 21.35
C GLU A 368 5.47 31.73 22.62
N THR A 369 6.18 32.30 23.54
CA THR A 369 5.59 32.98 24.70
C THR A 369 4.99 34.35 24.30
N GLU A 370 4.07 34.86 25.08
CA GLU A 370 3.48 36.18 24.82
C GLU A 370 4.53 37.30 24.82
N ASP A 371 5.60 37.18 25.62
CA ASP A 371 6.70 38.12 25.66
C ASP A 371 7.57 38.02 24.40
N GLU A 372 7.83 36.80 23.89
CA GLU A 372 8.55 36.61 22.63
C GLU A 372 7.76 37.15 21.43
N LYS A 373 6.43 36.98 21.41
CA LYS A 373 5.58 37.55 20.37
C LYS A 373 5.61 39.07 20.37
N LYS A 374 5.47 39.71 21.54
CA LYS A 374 5.53 41.17 21.66
C LYS A 374 6.90 41.70 21.22
N ALA A 375 7.99 41.09 21.68
CA ALA A 375 9.34 41.46 21.26
C ALA A 375 9.54 41.33 19.74
N ALA A 376 9.01 40.29 19.13
CA ALA A 376 9.05 40.10 17.69
C ALA A 376 8.25 41.19 16.93
N GLU A 377 7.04 41.51 17.40
CA GLU A 377 6.21 42.59 16.84
C GLU A 377 6.84 43.97 16.96
N GLU A 378 7.45 44.33 18.11
CA GLU A 378 8.19 45.54 18.33
C GLU A 378 9.38 45.61 17.36
N THR A 379 10.20 44.57 17.28
CA THR A 379 11.34 44.50 16.36
C THR A 379 10.90 44.59 14.89
N ALA A 380 9.80 43.96 14.51
CA ALA A 380 9.25 44.04 13.16
C ALA A 380 8.79 45.46 12.81
N THR A 381 8.17 46.15 13.77
CA THR A 381 7.70 47.55 13.60
C THR A 381 8.87 48.53 13.43
N GLU A 382 9.90 48.37 14.26
CA GLU A 382 11.10 49.21 14.21
C GLU A 382 11.91 49.05 12.92
N ASN A 383 11.88 47.86 12.30
CA ASN A 383 12.69 47.53 11.12
C ASN A 383 11.86 47.35 9.85
N LYS A 384 10.67 47.92 9.81
CA LYS A 384 9.74 47.76 8.67
C LYS A 384 10.35 48.17 7.33
N ASP A 385 11.07 49.28 7.30
CA ASP A 385 11.68 49.80 6.05
C ASP A 385 12.79 48.85 5.55
N LEU A 386 13.60 48.27 6.44
CA LEU A 386 14.59 47.27 6.11
C LEU A 386 13.92 46.00 5.53
N PHE A 387 12.80 45.52 6.09
CA PHE A 387 12.10 44.36 5.59
C PHE A 387 11.49 44.59 4.21
N GLU A 388 10.98 45.78 3.94
CA GLU A 388 10.52 46.13 2.59
C GLU A 388 11.69 46.21 1.58
N GLU A 389 12.89 46.64 1.98
CA GLU A 389 14.08 46.58 1.12
C GLU A 389 14.49 45.13 0.83
N ILE A 390 14.54 44.25 1.83
CA ILE A 390 14.85 42.83 1.65
C ILE A 390 13.81 42.18 0.71
N LYS A 391 12.53 42.46 0.91
CA LYS A 391 11.46 41.98 0.07
C LYS A 391 11.58 42.40 -1.39
N LYS A 392 11.95 43.66 -1.62
CA LYS A 392 12.23 44.20 -2.96
C LYS A 392 13.44 43.53 -3.60
N ALA A 393 14.52 43.31 -2.84
CA ALA A 393 15.71 42.59 -3.29
C ALA A 393 15.40 41.19 -3.78
N LEU A 394 14.54 40.48 -3.08
CA LEU A 394 14.12 39.09 -3.42
C LEU A 394 13.03 39.02 -4.50
N ASN A 395 12.54 40.14 -5.01
CA ASN A 395 11.74 40.30 -6.23
C ASN A 395 10.66 39.21 -6.44
N GLY A 396 9.79 39.02 -5.45
CA GLY A 396 8.66 38.05 -5.53
C GLY A 396 9.00 36.63 -5.13
N LYS A 397 10.25 36.30 -4.80
CA LYS A 397 10.63 34.95 -4.28
C LYS A 397 9.97 34.67 -2.93
N ILE A 398 9.64 35.69 -2.16
CA ILE A 398 8.97 35.60 -0.85
C ILE A 398 7.75 36.53 -0.81
N LYS A 399 6.80 36.18 0.01
CA LYS A 399 5.63 37.01 0.31
C LYS A 399 5.96 38.09 1.33
N ASP A 400 6.71 37.73 2.37
CA ASP A 400 6.97 38.62 3.51
C ASP A 400 8.28 38.25 4.22
N VAL A 401 8.73 39.18 5.10
CA VAL A 401 9.85 39.00 6.02
C VAL A 401 9.32 39.13 7.44
N LYS A 402 9.63 38.15 8.31
CA LYS A 402 9.21 38.09 9.70
C LYS A 402 10.42 38.02 10.65
N VAL A 403 10.20 38.41 11.89
CA VAL A 403 11.17 38.19 12.98
C VAL A 403 10.82 36.88 13.68
N ASN A 404 11.80 35.99 13.84
CA ASN A 404 11.66 34.79 14.62
C ASN A 404 12.80 34.72 15.68
N PRO A 405 12.51 35.10 16.94
CA PRO A 405 13.51 35.09 18.01
C PRO A 405 13.86 33.65 18.50
N THR A 406 13.13 32.65 18.07
CA THR A 406 13.28 31.27 18.54
C THR A 406 14.26 30.45 17.72
N LEU A 407 14.89 31.03 16.68
CA LEU A 407 15.81 30.33 15.75
C LEU A 407 17.18 29.98 16.36
N GLN A 408 17.40 30.23 17.65
CA GLN A 408 18.65 29.90 18.38
C GLN A 408 19.91 30.39 17.63
N ASP A 409 20.74 29.44 17.14
CA ASP A 409 22.01 29.73 16.48
C ASP A 409 21.88 29.98 14.95
N HIS A 410 20.69 29.86 14.39
CA HIS A 410 20.47 30.02 12.96
C HIS A 410 20.10 31.47 12.62
N PRO A 411 20.72 32.09 11.57
CA PRO A 411 20.42 33.44 11.17
C PRO A 411 19.04 33.60 10.52
N VAL A 412 18.54 32.52 9.90
CA VAL A 412 17.39 32.58 9.01
C VAL A 412 16.70 31.21 8.92
N SER A 413 15.40 31.22 8.67
CA SER A 413 14.62 30.06 8.24
C SER A 413 13.59 30.46 7.17
N LEU A 414 12.98 29.46 6.53
CA LEU A 414 11.81 29.65 5.67
C LEU A 414 10.60 28.95 6.32
N SER A 415 9.49 29.67 6.29
CA SER A 415 8.18 29.07 6.55
C SER A 415 7.26 29.22 5.34
N SER A 416 6.20 28.43 5.29
CA SER A 416 5.17 28.54 4.27
C SER A 416 3.85 28.99 4.88
N GLU A 417 3.15 29.88 4.18
CA GLU A 417 1.79 30.27 4.52
C GLU A 417 0.80 29.65 3.51
N GLY A 418 -0.35 29.22 3.99
CA GLY A 418 -1.41 28.61 3.16
C GLY A 418 -1.42 27.11 3.18
N GLY A 419 -2.15 26.50 2.24
CA GLY A 419 -2.41 25.04 2.22
C GLY A 419 -1.33 24.19 1.55
N ILE A 420 -0.33 24.81 0.90
CA ILE A 420 0.74 24.10 0.18
C ILE A 420 2.06 24.39 0.88
N SER A 421 2.70 23.34 1.42
CA SER A 421 4.04 23.45 1.98
C SER A 421 5.10 23.44 0.87
N MET A 422 6.34 23.80 1.24
CA MET A 422 7.48 23.74 0.32
C MET A 422 7.78 22.32 -0.14
N GLU A 423 7.62 21.32 0.73
CA GLU A 423 7.82 19.92 0.36
C GLU A 423 6.70 19.41 -0.57
N MET A 424 5.45 19.77 -0.29
CA MET A 424 4.33 19.47 -1.19
C MET A 424 4.53 20.07 -2.57
N GLU A 425 4.95 21.33 -2.67
CA GLU A 425 5.30 21.97 -3.95
C GLU A 425 6.34 21.16 -4.72
N LYS A 426 7.41 20.74 -4.03
CA LYS A 426 8.49 19.94 -4.60
C LYS A 426 8.00 18.60 -5.14
N ILE A 427 7.12 17.91 -4.41
CA ILE A 427 6.53 16.64 -4.83
C ILE A 427 5.59 16.85 -6.03
N LEU A 428 4.71 17.85 -5.96
CA LEU A 428 3.74 18.15 -7.01
C LEU A 428 4.44 18.52 -8.34
N ARG A 429 5.56 19.24 -8.29
CA ARG A 429 6.38 19.57 -9.49
C ARG A 429 6.98 18.33 -10.18
N LYS A 430 7.21 17.25 -9.44
CA LYS A 430 7.71 15.97 -10.01
C LYS A 430 6.62 15.15 -10.72
N MET A 431 5.35 15.46 -10.52
CA MET A 431 4.24 14.72 -11.11
C MET A 431 4.02 15.11 -12.58
N PRO A 432 3.73 14.17 -13.50
CA PRO A 432 3.62 14.42 -14.95
C PRO A 432 2.57 15.45 -15.38
N ALA A 433 1.56 15.71 -14.55
CA ALA A 433 0.47 16.65 -14.83
C ALA A 433 0.37 17.73 -13.74
N GLY A 434 1.36 17.82 -12.85
CA GLY A 434 1.26 18.60 -11.65
C GLY A 434 2.17 19.81 -11.64
N GLY A 435 1.73 20.86 -11.00
CA GLY A 435 2.60 21.92 -10.52
C GLY A 435 2.47 23.28 -11.17
N GLU A 436 1.84 23.44 -12.33
CA GLU A 436 1.55 24.78 -12.84
C GLU A 436 0.52 25.48 -11.92
N GLY A 437 0.98 26.51 -11.20
CA GLY A 437 0.15 27.30 -10.29
C GLY A 437 0.01 26.78 -8.85
N MET A 438 0.70 25.67 -8.50
CA MET A 438 0.72 25.15 -7.12
C MET A 438 2.05 25.47 -6.44
N GLU A 439 2.25 26.74 -6.09
CA GLU A 439 3.45 27.21 -5.41
C GLU A 439 3.17 27.48 -3.94
N SER A 440 4.15 27.17 -3.09
CA SER A 440 4.11 27.51 -1.67
C SER A 440 4.37 29.01 -1.50
N THR A 441 3.62 29.63 -0.61
CA THR A 441 3.83 31.04 -0.24
C THR A 441 4.93 31.11 0.82
N LYS A 442 6.15 31.45 0.40
CA LYS A 442 7.33 31.49 1.28
C LYS A 442 7.41 32.78 2.08
N VAL A 443 7.79 32.66 3.34
CA VAL A 443 8.09 33.75 4.25
C VAL A 443 9.49 33.57 4.78
N LEU A 444 10.33 34.63 4.69
CA LEU A 444 11.68 34.62 5.23
C LEU A 444 11.64 35.04 6.71
N GLU A 445 12.14 34.20 7.58
CA GLU A 445 12.19 34.48 9.01
C GLU A 445 13.61 34.78 9.44
N LEU A 446 13.81 35.97 10.06
CA LEU A 446 15.11 36.46 10.50
C LEU A 446 15.25 36.34 12.02
N ASN A 447 16.40 35.88 12.45
CA ASN A 447 16.74 35.81 13.88
C ASN A 447 17.27 37.18 14.37
N PRO A 448 16.53 37.92 15.20
CA PRO A 448 16.95 39.25 15.69
C PRO A 448 18.16 39.17 16.63
N ASN A 449 18.43 38.01 17.22
CA ASN A 449 19.53 37.79 18.16
C ASN A 449 20.84 37.39 17.48
N HIS A 450 20.81 37.10 16.16
CA HIS A 450 21.99 36.68 15.41
C HIS A 450 22.77 37.89 14.88
N ALA A 451 24.10 37.81 14.86
CA ALA A 451 24.98 38.89 14.41
C ALA A 451 24.69 39.42 13.00
N VAL A 452 24.17 38.54 12.12
CA VAL A 452 23.77 38.90 10.75
C VAL A 452 22.63 39.94 10.74
N PHE A 453 21.69 39.87 11.68
CA PHE A 453 20.62 40.85 11.78
C PHE A 453 21.18 42.26 12.09
N GLY A 454 22.16 42.35 12.97
CA GLY A 454 22.89 43.59 13.24
C GLY A 454 23.65 44.13 12.02
N ALA A 455 24.24 43.25 11.19
CA ALA A 455 24.90 43.61 9.96
C ALA A 455 23.92 44.17 8.88
N LEU A 456 22.70 43.58 8.80
CA LEU A 456 21.62 44.10 7.96
C LEU A 456 21.18 45.50 8.38
N LYS A 457 20.98 45.72 9.70
CA LYS A 457 20.62 47.05 10.24
C LYS A 457 21.68 48.08 9.93
N ALA A 458 22.95 47.76 10.15
CA ALA A 458 24.06 48.67 9.87
C ALA A 458 24.17 49.05 8.37
N ALA A 459 23.90 48.06 7.47
CA ALA A 459 23.87 48.34 6.04
C ALA A 459 22.68 49.24 5.64
N HIS A 460 21.53 49.06 6.25
CA HIS A 460 20.35 49.90 6.05
C HIS A 460 20.57 51.31 6.53
N GLU A 461 21.11 51.51 7.74
CA GLU A 461 21.44 52.84 8.31
C GLU A 461 22.49 53.55 7.48
N ALA A 462 23.41 52.85 6.85
CA ALA A 462 24.40 53.40 5.93
C ALA A 462 23.85 53.71 4.53
N GLY A 463 22.62 53.28 4.19
CA GLY A 463 22.03 53.41 2.86
C GLY A 463 22.71 52.51 1.81
N ASP A 464 23.39 51.46 2.22
CA ASP A 464 24.11 50.51 1.35
C ASP A 464 23.18 49.45 0.78
N THR A 465 22.36 49.88 -0.18
CA THR A 465 21.36 49.00 -0.85
C THR A 465 22.02 47.79 -1.54
N ASP A 466 23.24 47.96 -2.07
CA ASP A 466 23.94 46.86 -2.76
C ASP A 466 24.29 45.74 -1.79
N LYS A 467 24.72 46.10 -0.58
CA LYS A 467 25.02 45.18 0.49
C LYS A 467 23.76 44.47 1.03
N ILE A 468 22.64 45.21 1.16
CA ILE A 468 21.36 44.66 1.56
C ILE A 468 20.88 43.61 0.54
N ASN A 469 20.95 43.91 -0.77
CA ASN A 469 20.59 42.97 -1.82
C ASN A 469 21.41 41.72 -1.74
N LYS A 470 22.73 41.82 -1.59
CA LYS A 470 23.63 40.66 -1.44
C LYS A 470 23.31 39.81 -0.20
N TYR A 471 23.05 40.46 0.92
CA TYR A 471 22.68 39.75 2.15
C TYR A 471 21.31 39.07 2.05
N ALA A 472 20.34 39.75 1.44
CA ALA A 472 19.00 39.17 1.24
C ALA A 472 19.06 37.91 0.39
N GLU A 473 19.76 37.93 -0.75
CA GLU A 473 19.95 36.77 -1.61
C GLU A 473 20.69 35.63 -0.89
N LEU A 474 21.82 35.99 -0.20
CA LEU A 474 22.57 34.97 0.54
C LEU A 474 21.73 34.28 1.61
N LEU A 475 20.96 35.01 2.40
CA LEU A 475 20.15 34.51 3.48
C LEU A 475 18.99 33.66 2.92
N TYR A 476 18.37 34.09 1.84
CA TYR A 476 17.33 33.32 1.16
C TYR A 476 17.85 31.97 0.65
N ASP A 477 19.00 32.00 -0.04
CA ASP A 477 19.63 30.79 -0.57
C ASP A 477 20.09 29.84 0.56
N GLN A 478 20.63 30.41 1.67
CA GLN A 478 20.94 29.60 2.86
C GLN A 478 19.70 28.95 3.44
N ALA A 479 18.59 29.66 3.51
CA ALA A 479 17.34 29.12 4.01
C ALA A 479 16.80 28.01 3.10
N LEU A 480 16.91 28.15 1.76
CA LEU A 480 16.59 27.06 0.82
C LEU A 480 17.46 25.82 1.08
N LEU A 481 18.77 26.00 1.28
CA LEU A 481 19.68 24.87 1.57
C LEU A 481 19.34 24.17 2.89
N ILE A 482 19.00 24.93 3.93
CA ILE A 482 18.56 24.40 5.23
C ILE A 482 17.31 23.52 5.04
N GLU A 483 16.34 23.99 4.26
CA GLU A 483 15.11 23.26 3.94
C GLU A 483 15.33 22.11 2.93
N GLY A 484 16.53 22.01 2.31
CA GLY A 484 16.85 21.00 1.29
C GLY A 484 16.17 21.26 -0.03
N LEU A 485 15.88 22.52 -0.29
CA LEU A 485 15.33 22.98 -1.55
C LEU A 485 16.48 23.30 -2.54
N PRO A 486 16.27 23.10 -3.85
CA PRO A 486 17.28 23.43 -4.84
C PRO A 486 17.49 24.94 -4.94
N LEU A 487 18.74 25.35 -5.08
CA LEU A 487 19.07 26.73 -5.45
C LEU A 487 18.77 26.98 -6.93
N GLU A 488 18.33 28.17 -7.27
CA GLU A 488 18.11 28.59 -8.67
C GLU A 488 19.46 28.66 -9.42
N ASP A 489 20.46 29.29 -8.78
CA ASP A 489 21.83 29.40 -9.32
C ASP A 489 22.88 29.13 -8.24
N PRO A 490 23.30 27.83 -8.09
CA PRO A 490 24.35 27.47 -7.12
C PRO A 490 25.71 28.12 -7.39
N VAL A 491 25.98 28.52 -8.64
CA VAL A 491 27.26 29.20 -9.01
C VAL A 491 27.25 30.65 -8.53
N ALA A 492 26.15 31.37 -8.74
CA ALA A 492 25.98 32.73 -8.22
C ALA A 492 26.05 32.76 -6.69
N TYR A 493 25.42 31.79 -6.01
CA TYR A 493 25.51 31.62 -4.57
C TYR A 493 26.97 31.46 -4.10
N ALA A 494 27.73 30.55 -4.71
CA ALA A 494 29.13 30.32 -4.35
C ALA A 494 29.99 31.57 -4.56
N GLN A 495 29.77 32.32 -5.65
CA GLN A 495 30.45 33.56 -5.92
C GLN A 495 30.11 34.62 -4.89
N LEU A 496 28.84 34.78 -4.51
CA LEU A 496 28.38 35.71 -3.51
C LEU A 496 29.00 35.45 -2.13
N VAL A 497 29.09 34.19 -1.72
CA VAL A 497 29.81 33.78 -0.49
C VAL A 497 31.27 34.23 -0.55
N CYS A 498 31.98 33.99 -1.65
CA CYS A 498 33.36 34.39 -1.80
C CYS A 498 33.56 35.93 -1.79
N ASP A 499 32.63 36.68 -2.35
CA ASP A 499 32.68 38.12 -2.39
C ASP A 499 32.48 38.79 -1.00
N LEU A 500 31.64 38.14 -0.16
CA LEU A 500 31.43 38.58 1.22
C LEU A 500 32.53 38.17 2.21
N MET A 501 33.43 37.30 1.81
CA MET A 501 34.62 36.91 2.58
C MET A 501 35.81 37.86 2.40
N LYS A 502 35.72 38.78 1.46
CA LYS A 502 36.74 39.81 1.19
C LYS A 502 36.48 41.06 2.00
#